data_04b0bcfea597786a7fddd96b01f89cf2
#
_entry.id   04b0bcfea597786a7fddd96b01f89cf2
#
_cell.length_a   1.000
_cell.length_b   1.000
_cell.length_c   1.000
_cell.angle_alpha   90.00
_cell.angle_beta   90.00
_cell.angle_gamma   90.00
#
_symmetry.space_group_name_H-M   'P 1'
#
loop_
_entity.id
_entity.type
_entity.pdbx_description
1 polymer ?
#
loop_
_entity_poly.entity_id
_entity_poly.type
_entity_poly.pdbx_seq_one_letter_code
_entity_poly.pdbx_strand_id
1 'polypeptide(L)'
;MIGGGIFRTPASISAVLPDPVLILGLWFFFGIVSLCGALTLAELGTMLPKTGGMYVYLRAAFGDAAAFVFGWLYLVAAIPSGMAALAVFFAELVLGMMNISSAESPWGIPLVAIAAVSFLSAANVAGVRLGAAIQSVFAVIKVGALLAVVVGAVFSGAGEVSRWFVSEAPVAAGGGWPAAVKSVLFTYNGWVYIGFMAGELKDPERCLTRIILVGTGATIILYLAANLSYLYLLPLAAMPGTVVAKEAVRVLAGQPAAAVMGGCILASVFGALNGVILTKSRVAYALGRDGLSFAWLGRAHPTRATPYISILVQGVVAIGLILLLRDAARPLRLFDRLTAYFVLVEWLALVFGVGAIFVLRRTMPHARRPYRTLGYPVVPAIFVAGTLFGLSALLWSACSQGDFAPLGGLALVAAGFPVYRIWRGWAGRRAEG
;
A
#
# COMPACT_ATOMS: atom_id res chain seq x y z
N MET A 1 3.85 3.34 7.70
CA MET A 1 4.41 2.21 6.94
C MET A 1 3.72 0.88 7.26
N ILE A 2 3.57 0.50 8.52
CA ILE A 2 2.89 -0.74 8.89
C ILE A 2 1.38 -0.61 8.63
N GLY A 3 0.82 -1.55 7.86
CA GLY A 3 -0.61 -1.60 7.51
C GLY A 3 -1.27 -2.90 7.94
N GLY A 4 -2.46 -3.18 7.38
CA GLY A 4 -3.18 -4.44 7.59
C GLY A 4 -2.53 -5.66 6.92
N GLY A 5 -1.64 -5.44 5.94
CA GLY A 5 -1.03 -6.51 5.15
C GLY A 5 -0.35 -7.57 5.99
N ILE A 6 0.53 -7.20 6.92
CA ILE A 6 1.30 -8.15 7.75
C ILE A 6 0.43 -9.10 8.59
N PHE A 7 -0.83 -8.76 8.85
CA PHE A 7 -1.77 -9.60 9.59
C PHE A 7 -2.55 -10.56 8.69
N ARG A 8 -2.72 -10.24 7.39
CA ARG A 8 -3.49 -11.03 6.41
C ARG A 8 -2.60 -11.82 5.45
N THR A 9 -1.57 -11.18 4.90
CA THR A 9 -0.78 -11.76 3.80
C THR A 9 0.01 -13.00 4.16
N PRO A 10 0.48 -13.24 5.41
CA PRO A 10 1.13 -14.50 5.75
C PRO A 10 0.23 -15.73 5.48
N ALA A 11 -1.08 -15.63 5.76
CA ALA A 11 -2.04 -16.68 5.43
C ALA A 11 -2.18 -16.91 3.91
N SER A 12 -2.22 -15.82 3.13
CA SER A 12 -2.31 -15.91 1.67
C SER A 12 -1.04 -16.48 1.04
N ILE A 13 0.13 -16.19 1.64
CA ILE A 13 1.43 -16.68 1.17
C ILE A 13 1.58 -18.17 1.51
N SER A 14 1.28 -18.58 2.75
CA SER A 14 1.36 -19.98 3.18
C SER A 14 0.42 -20.90 2.39
N ALA A 15 -0.72 -20.37 1.92
CA ALA A 15 -1.65 -21.13 1.08
C ALA A 15 -1.05 -21.55 -0.28
N VAL A 16 -0.07 -20.81 -0.81
CA VAL A 16 0.47 -21.01 -2.16
C VAL A 16 1.96 -21.36 -2.18
N LEU A 17 2.68 -21.13 -1.09
CA LEU A 17 4.09 -21.49 -0.92
C LEU A 17 4.24 -22.46 0.27
N PRO A 18 4.66 -23.71 0.00
CA PRO A 18 4.75 -24.73 1.03
C PRO A 18 6.10 -24.73 1.77
N ASP A 19 6.96 -23.75 1.54
CA ASP A 19 8.33 -23.70 2.03
C ASP A 19 8.59 -22.43 2.87
N PRO A 20 8.85 -22.57 4.19
CA PRO A 20 9.13 -21.44 5.08
C PRO A 20 10.36 -20.63 4.67
N VAL A 21 11.41 -21.29 4.15
CA VAL A 21 12.65 -20.62 3.73
C VAL A 21 12.37 -19.71 2.52
N LEU A 22 11.59 -20.22 1.55
CA LEU A 22 11.16 -19.40 0.41
C LEU A 22 10.27 -18.22 0.84
N ILE A 23 9.36 -18.44 1.80
CA ILE A 23 8.52 -17.38 2.36
C ILE A 23 9.39 -16.29 2.98
N LEU A 24 10.31 -16.65 3.88
CA LEU A 24 11.23 -15.68 4.52
C LEU A 24 12.16 -15.01 3.50
N GLY A 25 12.62 -15.77 2.51
CA GLY A 25 13.42 -15.26 1.39
C GLY A 25 12.69 -14.18 0.58
N LEU A 26 11.39 -14.37 0.28
CA LEU A 26 10.57 -13.36 -0.39
C LEU A 26 10.39 -12.10 0.45
N TRP A 27 10.11 -12.25 1.75
CA TRP A 27 10.00 -11.10 2.66
C TRP A 27 11.32 -10.34 2.75
N PHE A 28 12.44 -11.02 2.86
CA PHE A 28 13.77 -10.40 2.89
C PHE A 28 14.09 -9.70 1.57
N PHE A 29 13.93 -10.39 0.43
CA PHE A 29 14.22 -9.86 -0.89
C PHE A 29 13.44 -8.58 -1.20
N PHE A 30 12.11 -8.61 -1.07
CA PHE A 30 11.30 -7.44 -1.33
C PHE A 30 11.41 -6.36 -0.23
N GLY A 31 11.84 -6.73 0.96
CA GLY A 31 12.28 -5.78 2.00
C GLY A 31 13.49 -4.97 1.52
N ILE A 32 14.53 -5.64 1.00
CA ILE A 32 15.71 -4.97 0.44
C ILE A 32 15.37 -4.14 -0.79
N VAL A 33 14.54 -4.67 -1.71
CA VAL A 33 14.03 -3.89 -2.86
C VAL A 33 13.31 -2.62 -2.38
N SER A 34 12.44 -2.72 -1.37
CA SER A 34 11.76 -1.56 -0.80
C SER A 34 12.72 -0.56 -0.15
N LEU A 35 13.76 -1.04 0.53
CA LEU A 35 14.81 -0.19 1.11
C LEU A 35 15.58 0.57 0.02
N CYS A 36 15.92 -0.10 -1.09
CA CYS A 36 16.57 0.54 -2.25
C CYS A 36 15.69 1.65 -2.85
N GLY A 37 14.38 1.42 -2.97
CA GLY A 37 13.43 2.44 -3.38
C GLY A 37 13.34 3.59 -2.39
N ALA A 38 13.28 3.30 -1.10
CA ALA A 38 13.22 4.27 -0.01
C ALA A 38 14.47 5.19 0.02
N LEU A 39 15.67 4.61 -0.11
CA LEU A 39 16.92 5.34 -0.24
C LEU A 39 16.89 6.32 -1.42
N THR A 40 16.35 5.89 -2.55
CA THR A 40 16.25 6.70 -3.76
C THR A 40 15.23 7.82 -3.62
N LEU A 41 14.03 7.53 -3.08
CA LEU A 41 13.02 8.56 -2.85
C LEU A 41 13.42 9.57 -1.77
N ALA A 42 14.29 9.19 -0.84
CA ALA A 42 14.84 10.14 0.13
C ALA A 42 15.68 11.22 -0.55
N GLU A 43 16.47 10.89 -1.60
CA GLU A 43 17.18 11.89 -2.40
C GLU A 43 16.21 12.78 -3.17
N LEU A 44 15.27 12.19 -3.91
CA LEU A 44 14.31 12.94 -4.71
C LEU A 44 13.42 13.84 -3.85
N GLY A 45 12.99 13.35 -2.69
CA GLY A 45 12.16 14.10 -1.76
C GLY A 45 12.87 15.26 -1.08
N THR A 46 14.15 15.11 -0.77
CA THR A 46 14.95 16.22 -0.21
C THR A 46 15.43 17.22 -1.28
N MET A 47 15.59 16.78 -2.52
CA MET A 47 15.91 17.63 -3.67
C MET A 47 14.69 18.47 -4.10
N LEU A 48 13.49 17.89 -4.06
CA LEU A 48 12.24 18.49 -4.50
C LEU A 48 11.16 18.37 -3.41
N PRO A 49 11.27 19.08 -2.28
CA PRO A 49 10.42 18.94 -1.11
C PRO A 49 9.06 19.64 -1.30
N LYS A 50 8.30 19.22 -2.31
CA LYS A 50 6.97 19.76 -2.63
C LYS A 50 5.88 18.75 -2.32
N THR A 51 4.67 19.22 -2.01
CA THR A 51 3.46 18.40 -1.86
C THR A 51 3.12 17.72 -3.18
N GLY A 52 2.81 16.42 -3.12
CA GLY A 52 2.51 15.59 -4.30
C GLY A 52 3.52 14.46 -4.55
N GLY A 53 4.68 14.49 -3.87
CA GLY A 53 5.65 13.39 -3.88
C GLY A 53 6.09 12.95 -5.27
N MET A 54 5.85 11.70 -5.65
CA MET A 54 6.28 11.15 -6.93
C MET A 54 5.75 11.92 -8.15
N TYR A 55 4.57 12.52 -8.07
CA TYR A 55 4.05 13.43 -9.11
C TYR A 55 5.07 14.52 -9.45
N VAL A 56 5.67 15.14 -8.42
CA VAL A 56 6.66 16.22 -8.59
C VAL A 56 7.93 15.70 -9.26
N TYR A 57 8.39 14.52 -8.87
CA TYR A 57 9.61 13.93 -9.43
C TYR A 57 9.44 13.53 -10.88
N LEU A 58 8.30 12.91 -11.22
CA LEU A 58 7.94 12.53 -12.58
C LEU A 58 7.78 13.75 -13.49
N ARG A 59 7.17 14.81 -12.99
CA ARG A 59 7.04 16.07 -13.71
C ARG A 59 8.41 16.69 -14.03
N ALA A 60 9.30 16.72 -13.06
CA ALA A 60 10.64 17.25 -13.23
C ALA A 60 11.51 16.42 -14.18
N ALA A 61 11.35 15.10 -14.18
CA ALA A 61 12.15 14.20 -14.99
C ALA A 61 11.61 13.98 -16.41
N PHE A 62 10.28 13.87 -16.56
CA PHE A 62 9.64 13.42 -17.81
C PHE A 62 8.60 14.41 -18.35
N GLY A 63 8.39 15.53 -17.67
CA GLY A 63 7.44 16.57 -18.08
C GLY A 63 5.97 16.33 -17.73
N ASP A 64 5.12 17.24 -18.17
CA ASP A 64 3.71 17.33 -17.78
C ASP A 64 2.88 16.10 -18.20
N ALA A 65 3.19 15.50 -19.36
CA ALA A 65 2.47 14.31 -19.82
C ALA A 65 2.63 13.13 -18.87
N ALA A 66 3.86 12.83 -18.46
CA ALA A 66 4.13 11.74 -17.51
C ALA A 66 3.52 12.02 -16.12
N ALA A 67 3.61 13.28 -15.66
CA ALA A 67 2.99 13.72 -14.42
C ALA A 67 1.46 13.58 -14.45
N PHE A 68 0.83 13.93 -15.57
CA PHE A 68 -0.62 13.77 -15.76
C PHE A 68 -1.02 12.29 -15.72
N VAL A 69 -0.35 11.44 -16.51
CA VAL A 69 -0.65 10.00 -16.56
C VAL A 69 -0.52 9.38 -15.18
N PHE A 70 0.55 9.71 -14.45
CA PHE A 70 0.72 9.27 -13.06
C PHE A 70 -0.44 9.71 -12.18
N GLY A 71 -0.78 11.00 -12.21
CA GLY A 71 -1.88 11.53 -11.41
C GLY A 71 -3.24 10.95 -11.76
N TRP A 72 -3.50 10.72 -13.04
CA TRP A 72 -4.67 10.02 -13.53
C TRP A 72 -4.77 8.61 -12.93
N LEU A 73 -3.68 7.83 -13.04
CA LEU A 73 -3.62 6.49 -12.49
C LEU A 73 -3.84 6.46 -10.97
N TYR A 74 -3.25 7.42 -10.28
CA TYR A 74 -3.43 7.54 -8.84
C TYR A 74 -4.85 7.91 -8.46
N LEU A 75 -5.51 8.77 -9.25
CA LEU A 75 -6.88 9.20 -8.98
C LEU A 75 -7.91 8.09 -9.26
N VAL A 76 -7.76 7.35 -10.37
CA VAL A 76 -8.78 6.41 -10.83
C VAL A 76 -8.53 4.95 -10.46
N ALA A 77 -7.29 4.57 -10.15
CA ALA A 77 -6.93 3.17 -9.92
C ALA A 77 -6.15 2.95 -8.61
N ALA A 78 -4.89 3.42 -8.49
CA ALA A 78 -4.00 3.04 -7.42
C ALA A 78 -4.54 3.40 -6.02
N ILE A 79 -4.93 4.67 -5.81
CA ILE A 79 -5.39 5.10 -4.49
C ILE A 79 -6.75 4.49 -4.15
N PRO A 80 -7.77 4.58 -5.03
CA PRO A 80 -9.07 4.03 -4.73
C PRO A 80 -9.07 2.51 -4.52
N SER A 81 -8.30 1.75 -5.30
CA SER A 81 -8.22 0.29 -5.10
C SER A 81 -7.52 -0.09 -3.80
N GLY A 82 -6.46 0.63 -3.42
CA GLY A 82 -5.80 0.46 -2.12
C GLY A 82 -6.72 0.80 -0.94
N MET A 83 -7.49 1.89 -1.04
CA MET A 83 -8.52 2.26 -0.06
C MET A 83 -9.61 1.18 0.04
N ALA A 84 -10.14 0.75 -1.10
CA ALA A 84 -11.17 -0.27 -1.17
C ALA A 84 -10.68 -1.61 -0.60
N ALA A 85 -9.44 -2.05 -0.91
CA ALA A 85 -8.87 -3.28 -0.37
C ALA A 85 -8.76 -3.23 1.17
N LEU A 86 -8.25 -2.13 1.74
CA LEU A 86 -8.17 -1.97 3.20
C LEU A 86 -9.56 -1.92 3.84
N ALA A 87 -10.53 -1.25 3.20
CA ALA A 87 -11.90 -1.17 3.70
C ALA A 87 -12.61 -2.53 3.65
N VAL A 88 -12.39 -3.33 2.60
CA VAL A 88 -12.90 -4.70 2.48
C VAL A 88 -12.29 -5.59 3.56
N PHE A 89 -10.97 -5.51 3.78
CA PHE A 89 -10.33 -6.27 4.85
C PHE A 89 -10.85 -5.87 6.24
N PHE A 90 -11.06 -4.57 6.48
CA PHE A 90 -11.71 -4.09 7.70
C PHE A 90 -13.11 -4.70 7.87
N ALA A 91 -13.91 -4.72 6.81
CA ALA A 91 -15.26 -5.28 6.82
C ALA A 91 -15.26 -6.79 7.10
N GLU A 92 -14.36 -7.55 6.50
CA GLU A 92 -14.18 -8.97 6.77
C GLU A 92 -13.87 -9.25 8.25
N LEU A 93 -12.99 -8.42 8.86
CA LEU A 93 -12.66 -8.54 10.28
C LEU A 93 -13.88 -8.21 11.17
N VAL A 94 -14.63 -7.16 10.87
CA VAL A 94 -15.83 -6.77 11.63
C VAL A 94 -16.86 -7.91 11.59
N LEU A 95 -17.21 -8.38 10.41
CA LEU A 95 -18.20 -9.45 10.26
C LEU A 95 -17.73 -10.77 10.87
N GLY A 96 -16.43 -11.10 10.73
CA GLY A 96 -15.84 -12.26 11.38
C GLY A 96 -15.87 -12.20 12.91
N MET A 97 -15.72 -11.00 13.51
CA MET A 97 -15.88 -10.83 14.97
C MET A 97 -17.34 -10.94 15.43
N MET A 98 -18.29 -10.60 14.55
CA MET A 98 -19.74 -10.76 14.80
C MET A 98 -20.24 -12.17 14.48
N ASN A 99 -19.38 -13.08 14.00
CA ASN A 99 -19.72 -14.42 13.51
C ASN A 99 -20.77 -14.41 12.38
N ILE A 100 -20.79 -13.35 11.57
CA ILE A 100 -21.67 -13.24 10.39
C ILE A 100 -20.90 -13.74 9.18
N SER A 101 -21.41 -14.81 8.55
CA SER A 101 -20.80 -15.34 7.33
C SER A 101 -21.14 -14.49 6.11
N SER A 102 -20.22 -14.45 5.14
CA SER A 102 -20.45 -13.75 3.87
C SER A 102 -21.57 -14.37 3.03
N ALA A 103 -21.90 -15.63 3.28
CA ALA A 103 -23.02 -16.32 2.64
C ALA A 103 -24.37 -15.84 3.20
N GLU A 104 -24.45 -15.59 4.51
CA GLU A 104 -25.65 -15.09 5.18
C GLU A 104 -25.91 -13.60 4.87
N SER A 105 -24.86 -12.83 4.61
CA SER A 105 -24.96 -11.40 4.29
C SER A 105 -24.13 -11.03 3.07
N PRO A 106 -24.60 -11.24 1.84
CA PRO A 106 -23.86 -10.94 0.61
C PRO A 106 -23.50 -9.44 0.45
N TRP A 107 -24.25 -8.58 1.14
CA TRP A 107 -24.00 -7.12 1.19
C TRP A 107 -23.23 -6.68 2.42
N GLY A 108 -22.97 -7.56 3.38
CA GLY A 108 -22.31 -7.21 4.65
C GLY A 108 -20.94 -6.58 4.43
N ILE A 109 -20.06 -7.26 3.67
CA ILE A 109 -18.72 -6.74 3.36
C ILE A 109 -18.79 -5.40 2.63
N PRO A 110 -19.53 -5.24 1.50
CA PRO A 110 -19.64 -3.96 0.81
C PRO A 110 -20.16 -2.82 1.70
N LEU A 111 -21.22 -3.04 2.47
CA LEU A 111 -21.82 -2.00 3.29
C LEU A 111 -20.89 -1.51 4.40
N VAL A 112 -20.24 -2.43 5.12
CA VAL A 112 -19.28 -2.08 6.18
C VAL A 112 -18.05 -1.39 5.57
N ALA A 113 -17.56 -1.84 4.42
CA ALA A 113 -16.44 -1.20 3.72
C ALA A 113 -16.80 0.22 3.27
N ILE A 114 -17.98 0.43 2.67
CA ILE A 114 -18.48 1.75 2.26
C ILE A 114 -18.62 2.67 3.48
N ALA A 115 -19.17 2.17 4.57
CA ALA A 115 -19.31 2.95 5.81
C ALA A 115 -17.94 3.40 6.35
N ALA A 116 -16.93 2.52 6.34
CA ALA A 116 -15.57 2.84 6.78
C ALA A 116 -14.91 3.91 5.90
N VAL A 117 -15.01 3.78 4.56
CA VAL A 117 -14.49 4.78 3.61
C VAL A 117 -15.19 6.12 3.82
N SER A 118 -16.52 6.12 3.91
CA SER A 118 -17.31 7.35 4.07
C SER A 118 -17.00 8.06 5.39
N PHE A 119 -16.95 7.32 6.49
CA PHE A 119 -16.64 7.86 7.82
C PHE A 119 -15.24 8.49 7.86
N LEU A 120 -14.21 7.75 7.39
CA LEU A 120 -12.83 8.26 7.40
C LEU A 120 -12.62 9.40 6.41
N SER A 121 -13.29 9.39 5.27
CA SER A 121 -13.27 10.52 4.33
C SER A 121 -13.87 11.77 4.98
N ALA A 122 -15.01 11.66 5.65
CA ALA A 122 -15.64 12.75 6.39
C ALA A 122 -14.72 13.27 7.53
N ALA A 123 -14.10 12.36 8.29
CA ALA A 123 -13.17 12.73 9.38
C ALA A 123 -11.94 13.49 8.84
N ASN A 124 -11.39 13.08 7.71
CA ASN A 124 -10.24 13.77 7.08
C ASN A 124 -10.62 15.11 6.45
N VAL A 125 -11.84 15.24 5.92
CA VAL A 125 -12.41 16.54 5.48
C VAL A 125 -12.60 17.47 6.67
N ALA A 126 -13.00 16.93 7.83
CA ALA A 126 -13.20 17.70 9.06
C ALA A 126 -11.91 18.31 9.63
N GLY A 127 -10.72 17.76 9.32
CA GLY A 127 -9.45 18.40 9.66
C GLY A 127 -8.25 17.47 9.66
N VAL A 128 -7.11 17.98 9.19
CA VAL A 128 -5.83 17.26 9.16
C VAL A 128 -5.37 16.81 10.55
N ARG A 129 -5.63 17.63 11.59
CA ARG A 129 -5.24 17.30 12.98
C ARG A 129 -5.95 16.05 13.50
N LEU A 130 -7.25 15.92 13.20
CA LEU A 130 -8.03 14.74 13.60
C LEU A 130 -7.50 13.48 12.90
N GLY A 131 -7.30 13.54 11.58
CA GLY A 131 -6.72 12.43 10.81
C GLY A 131 -5.34 12.01 11.31
N ALA A 132 -4.48 12.97 11.66
CA ALA A 132 -3.15 12.71 12.20
C ALA A 132 -3.19 12.12 13.62
N ALA A 133 -4.09 12.58 14.49
CA ALA A 133 -4.28 12.01 15.83
C ALA A 133 -4.74 10.55 15.75
N ILE A 134 -5.74 10.26 14.93
CA ILE A 134 -6.20 8.89 14.63
C ILE A 134 -5.02 8.03 14.17
N GLN A 135 -4.23 8.53 13.22
CA GLN A 135 -3.07 7.80 12.68
C GLN A 135 -2.01 7.49 13.76
N SER A 136 -1.74 8.42 14.67
CA SER A 136 -0.74 8.25 15.73
C SER A 136 -1.16 7.17 16.74
N VAL A 137 -2.41 7.21 17.21
CA VAL A 137 -2.96 6.21 18.14
C VAL A 137 -2.90 4.82 17.53
N PHE A 138 -3.39 4.67 16.30
CA PHE A 138 -3.37 3.37 15.63
C PHE A 138 -1.96 2.90 15.24
N ALA A 139 -1.00 3.81 15.05
CA ALA A 139 0.39 3.43 14.83
C ALA A 139 1.00 2.77 16.08
N VAL A 140 0.73 3.30 17.28
CA VAL A 140 1.20 2.71 18.54
C VAL A 140 0.56 1.33 18.75
N ILE A 141 -0.76 1.21 18.56
CA ILE A 141 -1.48 -0.07 18.71
C ILE A 141 -0.89 -1.15 17.80
N LYS A 142 -0.70 -0.85 16.49
CA LYS A 142 -0.22 -1.85 15.53
C LYS A 142 1.23 -2.28 15.77
N VAL A 143 2.12 -1.37 16.15
CA VAL A 143 3.49 -1.70 16.50
C VAL A 143 3.53 -2.52 17.78
N GLY A 144 2.77 -2.11 18.80
CA GLY A 144 2.65 -2.85 20.05
C GLY A 144 2.10 -4.26 19.86
N ALA A 145 1.08 -4.42 19.01
CA ALA A 145 0.50 -5.73 18.71
C ALA A 145 1.52 -6.68 18.03
N LEU A 146 2.30 -6.19 17.06
CA LEU A 146 3.33 -6.99 16.41
C LEU A 146 4.48 -7.32 17.37
N LEU A 147 4.93 -6.35 18.16
CA LEU A 147 5.96 -6.58 19.17
C LEU A 147 5.51 -7.58 20.23
N ALA A 148 4.24 -7.56 20.64
CA ALA A 148 3.70 -8.53 21.58
C ALA A 148 3.77 -9.97 21.04
N VAL A 149 3.51 -10.18 19.75
CA VAL A 149 3.69 -11.49 19.11
C VAL A 149 5.16 -11.91 19.09
N VAL A 150 6.06 -11.00 18.67
CA VAL A 150 7.50 -11.29 18.57
C VAL A 150 8.09 -11.61 19.94
N VAL A 151 7.83 -10.76 20.94
CA VAL A 151 8.32 -10.96 22.30
C VAL A 151 7.70 -12.22 22.91
N GLY A 152 6.38 -12.40 22.75
CA GLY A 152 5.70 -13.60 23.21
C GLY A 152 6.27 -14.89 22.62
N ALA A 153 6.57 -14.90 21.32
CA ALA A 153 7.18 -16.05 20.65
C ALA A 153 8.56 -16.41 21.25
N VAL A 154 9.40 -15.38 21.49
CA VAL A 154 10.75 -15.59 22.04
C VAL A 154 10.73 -16.17 23.45
N PHE A 155 9.80 -15.72 24.30
CA PHE A 155 9.80 -16.07 25.73
C PHE A 155 8.84 -17.22 26.10
N SER A 156 7.93 -17.64 25.19
CA SER A 156 6.91 -18.64 25.54
C SER A 156 7.40 -20.08 25.55
N GLY A 157 8.42 -20.40 24.76
CA GLY A 157 8.80 -21.80 24.48
C GLY A 157 7.70 -22.64 23.80
N ALA A 158 6.61 -22.02 23.36
CA ALA A 158 5.43 -22.69 22.82
C ALA A 158 5.56 -23.14 21.35
N GLY A 159 6.65 -22.80 20.69
CA GLY A 159 6.86 -23.08 19.28
C GLY A 159 7.99 -24.07 19.03
N GLU A 160 8.27 -24.33 17.76
CA GLU A 160 9.29 -25.27 17.31
C GLU A 160 10.17 -24.64 16.23
N VAL A 161 11.50 -24.60 16.46
CA VAL A 161 12.49 -24.09 15.51
C VAL A 161 12.53 -24.92 14.21
N SER A 162 12.27 -26.23 14.31
CA SER A 162 12.20 -27.14 13.16
C SER A 162 11.25 -26.67 12.06
N ARG A 163 10.15 -25.99 12.42
CA ARG A 163 9.15 -25.45 11.49
C ARG A 163 9.68 -24.40 10.51
N TRP A 164 10.81 -23.79 10.80
CA TRP A 164 11.47 -22.85 9.87
C TRP A 164 12.09 -23.55 8.65
N PHE A 165 12.30 -24.88 8.72
CA PHE A 165 13.02 -25.64 7.72
C PHE A 165 12.19 -26.80 7.12
N VAL A 166 10.99 -27.05 7.65
CA VAL A 166 10.13 -28.13 7.18
C VAL A 166 9.16 -27.61 6.14
N SER A 167 9.33 -28.07 4.90
CA SER A 167 8.39 -27.82 3.82
C SER A 167 7.17 -28.73 3.95
N GLU A 168 5.99 -28.19 3.71
CA GLU A 168 4.70 -28.90 3.77
C GLU A 168 4.06 -28.91 2.38
N ALA A 169 3.07 -29.80 2.15
CA ALA A 169 2.34 -29.79 0.89
C ALA A 169 1.49 -28.50 0.74
N PRO A 170 1.41 -27.89 -0.45
CA PRO A 170 0.61 -26.70 -0.65
C PRO A 170 -0.88 -27.00 -0.45
N VAL A 171 -1.56 -26.15 0.33
CA VAL A 171 -2.98 -26.29 0.65
C VAL A 171 -3.88 -25.89 -0.52
N ALA A 172 -3.40 -25.01 -1.39
CA ALA A 172 -4.15 -24.51 -2.54
C ALA A 172 -3.36 -24.66 -3.84
N ALA A 173 -3.98 -25.25 -4.85
CA ALA A 173 -3.36 -25.46 -6.18
C ALA A 173 -3.37 -24.21 -7.08
N GLY A 174 -3.48 -22.99 -6.53
CA GLY A 174 -3.69 -21.79 -7.32
C GLY A 174 -2.69 -20.65 -7.08
N GLY A 175 -2.11 -20.13 -8.15
CA GLY A 175 -1.34 -18.90 -8.14
C GLY A 175 0.14 -18.99 -7.80
N GLY A 176 0.58 -19.98 -7.08
CA GLY A 176 2.00 -20.20 -6.77
C GLY A 176 2.74 -18.98 -6.23
N TRP A 177 4.06 -18.91 -6.45
CA TRP A 177 4.91 -17.82 -6.00
C TRP A 177 4.51 -16.41 -6.50
N PRO A 178 3.87 -16.19 -7.69
CA PRO A 178 3.43 -14.87 -8.09
C PRO A 178 2.35 -14.27 -7.17
N ALA A 179 1.43 -15.10 -6.65
CA ALA A 179 0.42 -14.65 -5.69
C ALA A 179 1.04 -14.27 -4.34
N ALA A 180 2.11 -14.99 -3.93
CA ALA A 180 2.90 -14.62 -2.76
C ALA A 180 3.63 -13.29 -2.98
N VAL A 181 4.27 -13.06 -4.13
CA VAL A 181 4.91 -11.79 -4.50
C VAL A 181 3.92 -10.63 -4.43
N LYS A 182 2.72 -10.77 -5.01
CA LYS A 182 1.63 -9.77 -4.89
C LYS A 182 1.38 -9.38 -3.43
N SER A 183 1.26 -10.38 -2.57
CA SER A 183 0.96 -10.19 -1.15
C SER A 183 2.08 -9.46 -0.40
N VAL A 184 3.34 -9.78 -0.69
CA VAL A 184 4.51 -9.10 -0.12
C VAL A 184 4.60 -7.65 -0.62
N LEU A 185 4.44 -7.42 -1.94
CA LEU A 185 4.45 -6.08 -2.53
C LEU A 185 3.32 -5.20 -1.95
N PHE A 186 2.12 -5.75 -1.79
CA PHE A 186 1.02 -5.05 -1.12
C PHE A 186 1.41 -4.60 0.28
N THR A 187 2.09 -5.47 1.03
CA THR A 187 2.42 -5.23 2.44
C THR A 187 3.55 -4.23 2.62
N TYR A 188 4.55 -4.21 1.72
CA TYR A 188 5.69 -3.28 1.78
C TYR A 188 5.44 -1.89 1.17
N ASN A 189 4.25 -1.56 0.70
CA ASN A 189 4.00 -0.31 -0.02
C ASN A 189 4.10 0.99 0.81
N GLY A 190 4.07 0.93 2.13
CA GLY A 190 3.85 2.10 2.99
C GLY A 190 4.98 3.15 3.08
N TRP A 191 6.20 2.88 2.59
CA TRP A 191 7.36 3.77 2.73
C TRP A 191 7.29 5.03 1.86
N VAL A 192 6.51 5.03 0.79
CA VAL A 192 6.36 6.18 -0.11
C VAL A 192 5.48 7.30 0.44
N TYR A 193 4.63 7.01 1.42
CA TYR A 193 3.53 7.90 1.83
C TYR A 193 3.98 9.25 2.35
N ILE A 194 5.08 9.31 3.09
CA ILE A 194 5.59 10.56 3.64
C ILE A 194 6.03 11.53 2.54
N GLY A 195 6.51 11.02 1.40
CA GLY A 195 6.90 11.84 0.25
C GLY A 195 5.75 12.70 -0.29
N PHE A 196 4.51 12.24 -0.21
CA PHE A 196 3.34 13.01 -0.65
C PHE A 196 3.07 14.25 0.20
N MET A 197 3.55 14.26 1.45
CA MET A 197 3.39 15.34 2.41
C MET A 197 4.70 16.13 2.63
N ALA A 198 5.72 15.93 1.80
CA ALA A 198 7.03 16.55 1.99
C ALA A 198 6.96 18.07 2.14
N GLY A 199 6.08 18.74 1.38
CA GLY A 199 5.87 20.18 1.47
C GLY A 199 5.16 20.68 2.74
N GLU A 200 4.62 19.77 3.58
CA GLU A 200 3.97 20.10 4.85
C GLU A 200 4.91 19.91 6.06
N LEU A 201 6.12 19.38 5.85
CA LEU A 201 7.11 19.16 6.89
C LEU A 201 7.84 20.48 7.24
N LYS A 202 8.15 20.69 8.51
CA LYS A 202 8.86 21.90 8.98
C LYS A 202 10.30 21.99 8.47
N ASP A 203 11.01 20.87 8.37
CA ASP A 203 12.38 20.78 7.86
C ASP A 203 12.52 19.49 7.02
N PRO A 204 11.98 19.50 5.78
CA PRO A 204 11.94 18.30 4.94
C PRO A 204 13.34 17.80 4.58
N GLU A 205 14.31 18.67 4.41
CA GLU A 205 15.68 18.32 4.01
C GLU A 205 16.37 17.41 5.05
N ARG A 206 16.09 17.61 6.34
CA ARG A 206 16.70 16.85 7.45
C ARG A 206 15.83 15.68 7.90
N CYS A 207 14.52 15.91 8.06
CA CYS A 207 13.67 14.91 8.68
C CYS A 207 13.18 13.83 7.70
N LEU A 208 12.98 14.17 6.40
CA LEU A 208 12.40 13.25 5.42
C LEU A 208 13.27 11.99 5.23
N THR A 209 14.58 12.16 5.03
CA THR A 209 15.54 11.07 4.90
C THR A 209 15.47 10.14 6.12
N ARG A 210 15.56 10.72 7.33
CA ARG A 210 15.54 9.94 8.57
C ARG A 210 14.22 9.17 8.73
N ILE A 211 13.09 9.81 8.48
CA ILE A 211 11.75 9.17 8.58
C ILE A 211 11.64 8.01 7.59
N ILE A 212 12.06 8.21 6.34
CA ILE A 212 11.98 7.17 5.31
C ILE A 212 12.89 5.99 5.68
N LEU A 213 14.16 6.24 5.99
CA LEU A 213 15.13 5.15 6.20
C LEU A 213 14.88 4.40 7.49
N VAL A 214 14.73 5.10 8.62
CA VAL A 214 14.46 4.47 9.92
C VAL A 214 13.11 3.74 9.89
N GLY A 215 12.08 4.38 9.32
CA GLY A 215 10.76 3.77 9.22
C GLY A 215 10.74 2.53 8.33
N THR A 216 11.44 2.56 7.18
CA THR A 216 11.52 1.39 6.28
C THR A 216 12.34 0.27 6.90
N GLY A 217 13.52 0.57 7.45
CA GLY A 217 14.39 -0.41 8.11
C GLY A 217 13.69 -1.09 9.30
N ALA A 218 13.07 -0.30 10.18
CA ALA A 218 12.29 -0.83 11.30
C ALA A 218 11.11 -1.71 10.83
N THR A 219 10.45 -1.33 9.74
CA THR A 219 9.35 -2.13 9.18
C THR A 219 9.85 -3.47 8.64
N ILE A 220 10.99 -3.49 7.93
CA ILE A 220 11.59 -4.73 7.41
C ILE A 220 11.94 -5.68 8.55
N ILE A 221 12.64 -5.17 9.57
CA ILE A 221 13.02 -5.97 10.75
C ILE A 221 11.79 -6.53 11.44
N LEU A 222 10.79 -5.69 11.68
CA LEU A 222 9.57 -6.11 12.37
C LEU A 222 8.75 -7.13 11.55
N TYR A 223 8.71 -7.00 10.22
CA TYR A 223 8.00 -7.95 9.36
C TYR A 223 8.70 -9.30 9.29
N LEU A 224 10.03 -9.31 9.21
CA LEU A 224 10.81 -10.55 9.27
C LEU A 224 10.66 -11.22 10.64
N ALA A 225 10.79 -10.47 11.73
CA ALA A 225 10.61 -10.99 13.08
C ALA A 225 9.19 -11.54 13.30
N ALA A 226 8.15 -10.86 12.80
CA ALA A 226 6.77 -11.34 12.89
C ALA A 226 6.57 -12.64 12.11
N ASN A 227 7.07 -12.73 10.86
CA ASN A 227 6.95 -13.96 10.06
C ASN A 227 7.74 -15.12 10.68
N LEU A 228 8.95 -14.88 11.20
CA LEU A 228 9.69 -15.87 11.97
C LEU A 228 8.90 -16.35 13.20
N SER A 229 8.24 -15.44 13.91
CA SER A 229 7.40 -15.77 15.08
C SER A 229 6.16 -16.58 14.66
N TYR A 230 5.51 -16.22 13.56
CA TYR A 230 4.36 -16.98 13.05
C TYR A 230 4.75 -18.41 12.69
N LEU A 231 5.83 -18.59 11.94
CA LEU A 231 6.35 -19.90 11.55
C LEU A 231 6.87 -20.71 12.75
N TYR A 232 7.39 -20.07 13.79
CA TYR A 232 7.78 -20.71 15.02
C TYR A 232 6.57 -21.29 15.79
N LEU A 233 5.49 -20.48 15.90
CA LEU A 233 4.32 -20.81 16.71
C LEU A 233 3.31 -21.72 16.00
N LEU A 234 3.19 -21.61 14.68
CA LEU A 234 2.14 -22.28 13.91
C LEU A 234 2.72 -23.17 12.82
N PRO A 235 2.20 -24.40 12.63
CA PRO A 235 2.46 -25.18 11.42
C PRO A 235 2.02 -24.40 10.18
N LEU A 236 2.76 -24.53 9.10
CA LEU A 236 2.47 -23.79 7.85
C LEU A 236 1.08 -24.11 7.31
N ALA A 237 0.66 -25.37 7.37
CA ALA A 237 -0.67 -25.83 6.95
C ALA A 237 -1.83 -25.24 7.78
N ALA A 238 -1.58 -24.75 8.99
CA ALA A 238 -2.60 -24.15 9.85
C ALA A 238 -2.85 -22.65 9.59
N MET A 239 -2.01 -22.00 8.78
CA MET A 239 -2.11 -20.56 8.52
C MET A 239 -3.16 -20.18 7.46
N PRO A 240 -3.39 -20.95 6.36
CA PRO A 240 -4.34 -20.60 5.32
C PRO A 240 -5.75 -20.36 5.84
N GLY A 241 -6.41 -19.30 5.35
CA GLY A 241 -7.79 -18.99 5.74
C GLY A 241 -7.93 -18.34 7.13
N THR A 242 -6.83 -18.12 7.86
CA THR A 242 -6.85 -17.56 9.22
C THR A 242 -6.31 -16.12 9.25
N VAL A 243 -6.47 -15.45 10.37
CA VAL A 243 -5.75 -14.22 10.70
C VAL A 243 -4.55 -14.63 11.56
N VAL A 244 -3.41 -14.89 10.89
CA VAL A 244 -2.23 -15.55 11.47
C VAL A 244 -1.78 -14.96 12.80
N ALA A 245 -1.76 -13.64 12.94
CA ALA A 245 -1.38 -12.99 14.20
C ALA A 245 -2.36 -13.29 15.35
N LYS A 246 -3.66 -13.43 15.06
CA LYS A 246 -4.67 -13.81 16.05
C LYS A 246 -4.46 -15.25 16.51
N GLU A 247 -4.18 -16.16 15.57
CA GLU A 247 -3.90 -17.56 15.88
C GLU A 247 -2.58 -17.73 16.67
N ALA A 248 -1.55 -16.99 16.29
CA ALA A 248 -0.29 -16.96 17.04
C ALA A 248 -0.50 -16.53 18.51
N VAL A 249 -1.29 -15.47 18.74
CA VAL A 249 -1.62 -15.04 20.11
C VAL A 249 -2.53 -16.04 20.83
N ARG A 250 -3.40 -16.76 20.11
CA ARG A 250 -4.21 -17.84 20.68
C ARG A 250 -3.33 -18.96 21.26
N VAL A 251 -2.26 -19.33 20.57
CA VAL A 251 -1.28 -20.30 21.04
C VAL A 251 -0.52 -19.78 22.27
N LEU A 252 -0.15 -18.49 22.25
CA LEU A 252 0.63 -17.88 23.33
C LEU A 252 -0.15 -17.66 24.64
N ALA A 253 -1.40 -17.19 24.54
CA ALA A 253 -2.12 -16.66 25.71
C ALA A 253 -3.64 -16.97 25.68
N GLY A 254 -4.07 -17.90 24.81
CA GLY A 254 -5.43 -18.39 24.74
C GLY A 254 -6.43 -17.47 24.05
N GLN A 255 -7.71 -17.87 24.08
CA GLN A 255 -8.78 -17.22 23.32
C GLN A 255 -9.06 -15.76 23.72
N PRO A 256 -9.01 -15.36 25.02
CA PRO A 256 -9.24 -13.95 25.39
C PRO A 256 -8.19 -13.00 24.78
N ALA A 257 -6.90 -13.39 24.81
CA ALA A 257 -5.82 -12.61 24.22
C ALA A 257 -5.93 -12.54 22.69
N ALA A 258 -6.37 -13.63 22.03
CA ALA A 258 -6.66 -13.66 20.60
C ALA A 258 -7.80 -12.70 20.21
N ALA A 259 -8.82 -12.54 21.06
CA ALA A 259 -9.90 -11.57 20.83
C ALA A 259 -9.38 -10.12 20.91
N VAL A 260 -8.54 -9.81 21.90
CA VAL A 260 -7.87 -8.50 22.00
C VAL A 260 -6.98 -8.23 20.78
N MET A 261 -6.21 -9.23 20.33
CA MET A 261 -5.40 -9.12 19.11
C MET A 261 -6.29 -8.83 17.89
N GLY A 262 -7.45 -9.48 17.76
CA GLY A 262 -8.42 -9.17 16.70
C GLY A 262 -8.85 -7.70 16.70
N GLY A 263 -9.13 -7.11 17.87
CA GLY A 263 -9.41 -5.69 18.04
C GLY A 263 -8.23 -4.80 17.65
N CYS A 264 -7.00 -5.16 18.02
CA CYS A 264 -5.78 -4.44 17.63
C CYS A 264 -5.56 -4.47 16.10
N ILE A 265 -5.83 -5.61 15.45
CA ILE A 265 -5.73 -5.74 13.99
C ILE A 265 -6.80 -4.88 13.31
N LEU A 266 -8.04 -4.91 13.80
CA LEU A 266 -9.12 -4.06 13.31
C LEU A 266 -8.73 -2.58 13.36
N ALA A 267 -8.24 -2.11 14.51
CA ALA A 267 -7.75 -0.76 14.70
C ALA A 267 -6.56 -0.45 13.75
N SER A 268 -5.65 -1.40 13.55
CA SER A 268 -4.51 -1.25 12.62
C SER A 268 -4.95 -1.04 11.18
N VAL A 269 -5.92 -1.85 10.69
CA VAL A 269 -6.44 -1.76 9.32
C VAL A 269 -7.19 -0.44 9.12
N PHE A 270 -8.02 -0.04 10.09
CA PHE A 270 -8.73 1.23 10.07
C PHE A 270 -7.77 2.43 10.03
N GLY A 271 -6.72 2.40 10.85
CA GLY A 271 -5.66 3.40 10.82
C GLY A 271 -4.85 3.40 9.51
N ALA A 272 -4.63 2.25 8.88
CA ALA A 272 -3.98 2.18 7.57
C ALA A 272 -4.84 2.82 6.48
N LEU A 273 -6.15 2.55 6.46
CA LEU A 273 -7.10 3.19 5.56
C LEU A 273 -7.11 4.71 5.76
N ASN A 274 -7.17 5.17 7.01
CA ASN A 274 -7.07 6.60 7.34
C ASN A 274 -5.78 7.22 6.80
N GLY A 275 -4.63 6.54 6.97
CA GLY A 275 -3.33 6.99 6.47
C GLY A 275 -3.29 7.16 4.95
N VAL A 276 -3.91 6.26 4.19
CA VAL A 276 -4.01 6.35 2.72
C VAL A 276 -4.84 7.58 2.33
N ILE A 277 -6.02 7.76 2.94
CA ILE A 277 -6.90 8.91 2.68
C ILE A 277 -6.17 10.23 2.99
N LEU A 278 -5.53 10.27 4.17
CA LEU A 278 -4.81 11.46 4.63
C LEU A 278 -3.66 11.85 3.70
N THR A 279 -2.83 10.89 3.28
CA THR A 279 -1.58 11.21 2.57
C THR A 279 -1.75 11.31 1.07
N LYS A 280 -2.43 10.36 0.45
CA LYS A 280 -2.46 10.25 -1.02
C LYS A 280 -3.42 11.23 -1.71
N SER A 281 -4.38 11.82 -0.99
CA SER A 281 -5.23 12.89 -1.51
C SER A 281 -4.44 14.11 -2.02
N ARG A 282 -3.20 14.28 -1.56
CA ARG A 282 -2.30 15.36 -1.99
C ARG A 282 -1.86 15.24 -3.46
N VAL A 283 -1.92 14.06 -4.05
CA VAL A 283 -1.59 13.88 -5.48
C VAL A 283 -2.60 14.60 -6.37
N ALA A 284 -3.89 14.31 -6.19
CA ALA A 284 -4.95 14.94 -6.96
C ALA A 284 -5.03 16.46 -6.70
N TYR A 285 -4.77 16.87 -5.45
CA TYR A 285 -4.67 18.27 -5.07
C TYR A 285 -3.53 18.99 -5.79
N ALA A 286 -2.34 18.38 -5.86
CA ALA A 286 -1.19 18.95 -6.56
C ALA A 286 -1.44 19.10 -8.07
N LEU A 287 -2.04 18.07 -8.71
CA LEU A 287 -2.43 18.16 -10.13
C LEU A 287 -3.39 19.32 -10.40
N GLY A 288 -4.40 19.48 -9.54
CA GLY A 288 -5.38 20.56 -9.69
C GLY A 288 -4.76 21.94 -9.52
N ARG A 289 -3.81 22.11 -8.58
CA ARG A 289 -3.07 23.36 -8.37
C ARG A 289 -2.14 23.72 -9.52
N ASP A 290 -1.54 22.71 -10.12
CA ASP A 290 -0.57 22.89 -11.21
C ASP A 290 -1.22 23.01 -12.58
N GLY A 291 -2.57 23.01 -12.65
CA GLY A 291 -3.33 23.13 -13.92
C GLY A 291 -3.31 21.88 -14.79
N LEU A 292 -2.76 20.78 -14.30
CA LEU A 292 -2.74 19.48 -15.00
C LEU A 292 -4.00 18.64 -14.77
N SER A 293 -4.95 19.12 -13.96
CA SER A 293 -6.27 18.51 -13.79
C SER A 293 -7.29 19.60 -13.50
N PHE A 294 -8.54 19.22 -13.21
CA PHE A 294 -9.59 20.18 -12.87
C PHE A 294 -9.19 21.07 -11.70
N ALA A 295 -9.26 22.39 -11.88
CA ALA A 295 -8.86 23.37 -10.87
C ALA A 295 -9.58 23.21 -9.52
N TRP A 296 -10.82 22.66 -9.53
CA TRP A 296 -11.56 22.39 -8.28
C TRP A 296 -10.92 21.30 -7.43
N LEU A 297 -10.15 20.33 -8.02
CA LEU A 297 -9.35 19.36 -7.25
C LEU A 297 -8.26 20.02 -6.42
N GLY A 298 -7.70 21.13 -6.92
CA GLY A 298 -6.68 21.92 -6.24
C GLY A 298 -7.19 22.85 -5.14
N ARG A 299 -8.49 22.76 -4.77
CA ARG A 299 -9.06 23.59 -3.70
C ARG A 299 -8.85 22.96 -2.33
N ALA A 300 -8.29 23.75 -1.41
CA ALA A 300 -8.24 23.41 0.00
C ALA A 300 -9.42 24.05 0.74
N HIS A 301 -9.87 23.41 1.82
CA HIS A 301 -10.91 23.97 2.69
C HIS A 301 -10.36 25.25 3.35
N PRO A 302 -11.09 26.39 3.30
CA PRO A 302 -10.55 27.69 3.70
C PRO A 302 -10.09 27.75 5.16
N THR A 303 -10.79 27.06 6.07
CA THR A 303 -10.49 27.10 7.51
C THR A 303 -9.74 25.85 8.02
N ARG A 304 -9.83 24.73 7.31
CA ARG A 304 -9.31 23.42 7.76
C ARG A 304 -8.03 23.00 7.04
N ALA A 305 -7.63 23.71 5.97
CA ALA A 305 -6.48 23.45 5.12
C ALA A 305 -6.42 21.99 4.56
N THR A 306 -7.59 21.34 4.41
CA THR A 306 -7.71 19.97 3.87
C THR A 306 -8.03 20.00 2.39
N PRO A 307 -7.49 19.11 1.56
CA PRO A 307 -7.85 18.95 0.15
C PRO A 307 -9.19 18.18 0.02
N TYR A 308 -10.27 18.78 0.55
CA TYR A 308 -11.55 18.11 0.79
C TYR A 308 -12.16 17.49 -0.48
N ILE A 309 -12.07 18.18 -1.61
CA ILE A 309 -12.63 17.68 -2.88
C ILE A 309 -11.85 16.44 -3.34
N SER A 310 -10.53 16.48 -3.26
CA SER A 310 -9.68 15.34 -3.62
C SER A 310 -9.97 14.13 -2.73
N ILE A 311 -10.22 14.34 -1.43
CA ILE A 311 -10.62 13.28 -0.49
C ILE A 311 -11.95 12.67 -0.90
N LEU A 312 -12.97 13.50 -1.18
CA LEU A 312 -14.30 13.04 -1.55
C LEU A 312 -14.30 12.27 -2.87
N VAL A 313 -13.62 12.79 -3.90
CA VAL A 313 -13.52 12.11 -5.20
C VAL A 313 -12.88 10.72 -5.07
N GLN A 314 -11.77 10.62 -4.34
CA GLN A 314 -11.13 9.32 -4.10
C GLN A 314 -12.04 8.36 -3.33
N GLY A 315 -12.78 8.86 -2.34
CA GLY A 315 -13.77 8.09 -1.60
C GLY A 315 -14.87 7.54 -2.51
N VAL A 316 -15.44 8.40 -3.38
CA VAL A 316 -16.48 7.99 -4.35
C VAL A 316 -15.95 6.95 -5.33
N VAL A 317 -14.74 7.13 -5.87
CA VAL A 317 -14.14 6.15 -6.79
C VAL A 317 -13.86 4.83 -6.05
N ALA A 318 -13.38 4.86 -4.81
CA ALA A 318 -13.16 3.64 -4.01
C ALA A 318 -14.47 2.89 -3.76
N ILE A 319 -15.55 3.59 -3.43
CA ILE A 319 -16.90 3.01 -3.27
C ILE A 319 -17.38 2.41 -4.60
N GLY A 320 -17.18 3.13 -5.70
CA GLY A 320 -17.50 2.62 -7.04
C GLY A 320 -16.76 1.32 -7.36
N LEU A 321 -15.47 1.21 -7.02
CA LEU A 321 -14.69 -0.01 -7.21
C LEU A 321 -15.16 -1.17 -6.33
N ILE A 322 -15.55 -0.91 -5.08
CA ILE A 322 -16.14 -1.93 -4.19
C ILE A 322 -17.40 -2.51 -4.84
N LEU A 323 -18.27 -1.66 -5.37
CA LEU A 323 -19.53 -2.08 -5.99
C LEU A 323 -19.32 -2.77 -7.34
N LEU A 324 -18.43 -2.24 -8.18
CA LEU A 324 -18.17 -2.74 -9.54
C LEU A 324 -17.48 -4.11 -9.53
N LEU A 325 -16.48 -4.29 -8.64
CA LEU A 325 -15.67 -5.51 -8.58
C LEU A 325 -16.27 -6.58 -7.65
N ARG A 326 -17.42 -6.28 -7.05
CA ARG A 326 -18.15 -7.23 -6.21
C ARG A 326 -18.56 -8.46 -7.03
N ASP A 327 -18.24 -9.61 -6.51
CA ASP A 327 -18.71 -10.89 -7.01
C ASP A 327 -19.63 -11.52 -5.94
N ALA A 328 -20.92 -11.56 -6.21
CA ALA A 328 -21.90 -12.09 -5.25
C ALA A 328 -21.70 -13.59 -4.98
N ALA A 329 -21.15 -14.33 -5.95
CA ALA A 329 -20.87 -15.77 -5.82
C ALA A 329 -19.57 -16.04 -5.03
N ARG A 330 -18.63 -15.06 -5.02
CA ARG A 330 -17.31 -15.22 -4.40
C ARG A 330 -16.86 -13.94 -3.68
N PRO A 331 -17.55 -13.53 -2.60
CA PRO A 331 -17.32 -12.24 -1.95
C PRO A 331 -15.89 -12.09 -1.39
N LEU A 332 -15.24 -13.16 -0.96
CA LEU A 332 -13.87 -13.14 -0.44
C LEU A 332 -12.79 -12.86 -1.51
N ARG A 333 -13.11 -12.96 -2.81
CA ARG A 333 -12.20 -12.59 -3.89
C ARG A 333 -12.08 -11.08 -4.12
N LEU A 334 -12.96 -10.28 -3.52
CA LEU A 334 -12.97 -8.82 -3.69
C LEU A 334 -11.64 -8.20 -3.25
N PHE A 335 -11.13 -8.60 -2.09
CA PHE A 335 -9.82 -8.14 -1.60
C PHE A 335 -8.69 -8.48 -2.59
N ASP A 336 -8.65 -9.70 -3.10
CA ASP A 336 -7.59 -10.15 -4.01
C ASP A 336 -7.62 -9.42 -5.36
N ARG A 337 -8.80 -9.14 -5.90
CA ARG A 337 -8.97 -8.34 -7.11
C ARG A 337 -8.49 -6.89 -6.89
N LEU A 338 -8.94 -6.26 -5.81
CA LEU A 338 -8.56 -4.88 -5.48
C LEU A 338 -7.05 -4.74 -5.25
N THR A 339 -6.44 -5.71 -4.54
CA THR A 339 -4.98 -5.72 -4.31
C THR A 339 -4.19 -5.97 -5.57
N ALA A 340 -4.67 -6.78 -6.51
CA ALA A 340 -4.02 -7.00 -7.80
C ALA A 340 -3.95 -5.70 -8.63
N TYR A 341 -5.05 -4.97 -8.74
CA TYR A 341 -5.06 -3.64 -9.36
C TYR A 341 -4.10 -2.67 -8.67
N PHE A 342 -4.20 -2.59 -7.34
CA PHE A 342 -3.36 -1.71 -6.55
C PHE A 342 -1.88 -1.99 -6.77
N VAL A 343 -1.45 -3.23 -6.61
CA VAL A 343 -0.02 -3.61 -6.69
C VAL A 343 0.53 -3.32 -8.08
N LEU A 344 -0.18 -3.72 -9.13
CA LEU A 344 0.30 -3.51 -10.50
C LEU A 344 0.50 -2.02 -10.80
N VAL A 345 -0.52 -1.19 -10.56
CA VAL A 345 -0.47 0.25 -10.90
C VAL A 345 0.50 1.01 -10.01
N GLU A 346 0.45 0.75 -8.71
CA GLU A 346 1.30 1.42 -7.71
C GLU A 346 2.78 1.12 -7.95
N TRP A 347 3.16 -0.16 -8.09
CA TRP A 347 4.56 -0.54 -8.23
C TRP A 347 5.11 -0.19 -9.61
N LEU A 348 4.28 -0.22 -10.67
CA LEU A 348 4.67 0.32 -11.97
C LEU A 348 4.97 1.82 -11.89
N ALA A 349 4.11 2.58 -11.21
CA ALA A 349 4.35 4.00 -10.98
C ALA A 349 5.62 4.25 -10.14
N LEU A 350 5.91 3.38 -9.17
CA LEU A 350 7.15 3.43 -8.37
C LEU A 350 8.40 3.17 -9.21
N VAL A 351 8.35 2.26 -10.20
CA VAL A 351 9.47 2.05 -11.14
C VAL A 351 9.83 3.34 -11.85
N PHE A 352 8.85 4.06 -12.37
CA PHE A 352 9.11 5.35 -13.02
C PHE A 352 9.50 6.44 -12.02
N GLY A 353 8.88 6.48 -10.84
CA GLY A 353 9.17 7.45 -9.79
C GLY A 353 10.60 7.33 -9.25
N VAL A 354 11.07 6.12 -8.97
CA VAL A 354 12.45 5.84 -8.57
C VAL A 354 13.40 6.00 -9.76
N GLY A 355 12.98 5.55 -10.95
CA GLY A 355 13.74 5.70 -12.20
C GLY A 355 14.01 7.16 -12.59
N ALA A 356 13.18 8.09 -12.13
CA ALA A 356 13.40 9.53 -12.34
C ALA A 356 14.77 10.02 -11.85
N ILE A 357 15.39 9.34 -10.87
CA ILE A 357 16.73 9.71 -10.38
C ILE A 357 17.80 9.66 -11.48
N PHE A 358 17.73 8.68 -12.38
CA PHE A 358 18.70 8.53 -13.47
C PHE A 358 18.62 9.71 -14.44
N VAL A 359 17.41 10.19 -14.71
CA VAL A 359 17.17 11.36 -15.55
C VAL A 359 17.60 12.63 -14.83
N LEU A 360 17.13 12.86 -13.59
CA LEU A 360 17.38 14.06 -12.84
C LEU A 360 18.86 14.26 -12.44
N ARG A 361 19.61 13.19 -12.30
CA ARG A 361 21.07 13.31 -12.10
C ARG A 361 21.80 13.77 -13.37
N ARG A 362 21.24 13.50 -14.56
CA ARG A 362 21.78 13.95 -15.87
C ARG A 362 21.30 15.36 -16.23
N THR A 363 20.00 15.62 -16.06
CA THR A 363 19.38 16.91 -16.50
C THR A 363 19.56 18.04 -15.49
N MET A 364 19.73 17.70 -14.21
CA MET A 364 19.91 18.66 -13.13
C MET A 364 21.15 18.34 -12.27
N PRO A 365 22.39 18.28 -12.86
CA PRO A 365 23.59 17.83 -12.16
C PRO A 365 23.98 18.74 -10.99
N HIS A 366 23.71 20.05 -11.10
CA HIS A 366 24.04 21.07 -10.10
C HIS A 366 22.94 21.32 -9.07
N ALA A 367 21.79 20.60 -9.15
CA ALA A 367 20.73 20.76 -8.17
C ALA A 367 21.23 20.38 -6.76
N ARG A 368 20.83 21.16 -5.76
CA ARG A 368 21.15 20.88 -4.36
C ARG A 368 20.50 19.55 -3.94
N ARG A 369 21.32 18.65 -3.40
CA ARG A 369 20.92 17.32 -2.89
C ARG A 369 21.36 17.20 -1.45
N PRO A 370 20.49 17.55 -0.48
CA PRO A 370 20.82 17.44 0.95
C PRO A 370 21.17 16.00 1.35
N TYR A 371 20.52 15.04 0.71
CA TYR A 371 20.86 13.62 0.79
C TYR A 371 21.16 13.07 -0.61
N ARG A 372 22.16 12.22 -0.73
CA ARG A 372 22.53 11.51 -1.96
C ARG A 372 22.37 10.01 -1.75
N THR A 373 21.68 9.34 -2.65
CA THR A 373 21.45 7.89 -2.60
C THR A 373 22.76 7.13 -2.51
N LEU A 374 22.94 6.41 -1.42
CA LEU A 374 24.08 5.51 -1.22
C LEU A 374 24.07 4.42 -2.29
N GLY A 375 25.26 4.10 -2.84
CA GLY A 375 25.41 3.06 -3.85
C GLY A 375 24.75 3.35 -5.21
N TYR A 376 24.54 4.63 -5.56
CA TYR A 376 24.13 4.97 -6.92
C TYR A 376 25.22 4.59 -7.94
N PRO A 377 24.88 4.01 -9.12
CA PRO A 377 23.54 3.77 -9.65
C PRO A 377 22.92 2.41 -9.28
N VAL A 378 23.65 1.56 -8.56
CA VAL A 378 23.28 0.17 -8.29
C VAL A 378 22.00 0.06 -7.46
N VAL A 379 21.89 0.84 -6.39
CA VAL A 379 20.73 0.78 -5.48
C VAL A 379 19.41 1.10 -6.19
N PRO A 380 19.26 2.21 -6.95
CA PRO A 380 18.05 2.43 -7.75
C PRO A 380 17.81 1.34 -8.81
N ALA A 381 18.88 0.79 -9.41
CA ALA A 381 18.76 -0.27 -10.40
C ALA A 381 18.23 -1.58 -9.78
N ILE A 382 18.65 -1.95 -8.56
CA ILE A 382 18.11 -3.10 -7.81
C ILE A 382 16.60 -2.92 -7.57
N PHE A 383 16.17 -1.72 -7.19
CA PHE A 383 14.74 -1.45 -7.02
C PHE A 383 13.96 -1.65 -8.31
N VAL A 384 14.42 -1.04 -9.41
CA VAL A 384 13.76 -1.12 -10.72
C VAL A 384 13.71 -2.58 -11.19
N ALA A 385 14.84 -3.30 -11.17
CA ALA A 385 14.92 -4.68 -11.62
C ALA A 385 14.08 -5.63 -10.73
N GLY A 386 14.18 -5.52 -9.42
CA GLY A 386 13.43 -6.35 -8.47
C GLY A 386 11.92 -6.11 -8.55
N THR A 387 11.52 -4.86 -8.77
CA THR A 387 10.10 -4.52 -8.97
C THR A 387 9.59 -5.05 -10.31
N LEU A 388 10.32 -4.86 -11.41
CA LEU A 388 9.94 -5.39 -12.72
C LEU A 388 9.87 -6.92 -12.71
N PHE A 389 10.80 -7.59 -12.01
CA PHE A 389 10.73 -9.03 -11.80
C PHE A 389 9.43 -9.44 -11.10
N GLY A 390 9.06 -8.77 -10.00
CA GLY A 390 7.80 -9.02 -9.29
C GLY A 390 6.55 -8.76 -10.16
N LEU A 391 6.54 -7.67 -10.91
CA LEU A 391 5.42 -7.33 -11.81
C LEU A 391 5.31 -8.29 -12.99
N SER A 392 6.43 -8.74 -13.58
CA SER A 392 6.43 -9.72 -14.67
C SER A 392 5.85 -11.05 -14.21
N ALA A 393 6.15 -11.47 -12.99
CA ALA A 393 5.56 -12.65 -12.38
C ALA A 393 4.04 -12.54 -12.21
N LEU A 394 3.55 -11.38 -11.75
CA LEU A 394 2.11 -11.12 -11.63
C LEU A 394 1.41 -11.19 -12.99
N LEU A 395 1.98 -10.55 -14.01
CA LEU A 395 1.43 -10.55 -15.36
C LEU A 395 1.44 -11.96 -15.97
N TRP A 396 2.54 -12.69 -15.80
CA TRP A 396 2.62 -14.08 -16.23
C TRP A 396 1.53 -14.95 -15.59
N SER A 397 1.36 -14.84 -14.27
CA SER A 397 0.33 -15.58 -13.54
C SER A 397 -1.08 -15.22 -14.00
N ALA A 398 -1.35 -13.93 -14.25
CA ALA A 398 -2.63 -13.46 -14.76
C ALA A 398 -2.96 -14.06 -16.13
N CYS A 399 -2.00 -14.01 -17.06
CA CYS A 399 -2.17 -14.57 -18.41
C CYS A 399 -2.34 -16.11 -18.36
N SER A 400 -1.56 -16.82 -17.54
CA SER A 400 -1.62 -18.30 -17.46
C SER A 400 -2.91 -18.82 -16.82
N GLN A 401 -3.54 -18.03 -15.95
CA GLN A 401 -4.78 -18.39 -15.26
C GLN A 401 -6.03 -17.83 -15.95
N GLY A 402 -5.89 -17.07 -17.04
CA GLY A 402 -7.00 -16.38 -17.71
C GLY A 402 -7.65 -15.29 -16.87
N ASP A 403 -6.96 -14.78 -15.81
CA ASP A 403 -7.42 -13.65 -15.03
C ASP A 403 -6.90 -12.33 -15.61
N PHE A 404 -7.69 -11.75 -16.51
CA PHE A 404 -7.35 -10.49 -17.17
C PHE A 404 -7.59 -9.25 -16.30
N ALA A 405 -8.07 -9.38 -15.07
CA ALA A 405 -8.30 -8.24 -14.18
C ALA A 405 -7.05 -7.35 -14.01
N PRO A 406 -5.83 -7.86 -13.77
CA PRO A 406 -4.63 -7.03 -13.68
C PRO A 406 -4.31 -6.25 -14.96
N LEU A 407 -4.65 -6.80 -16.14
CA LEU A 407 -4.45 -6.11 -17.44
C LEU A 407 -5.32 -4.85 -17.58
N GLY A 408 -6.47 -4.81 -16.88
CA GLY A 408 -7.28 -3.60 -16.78
C GLY A 408 -6.50 -2.42 -16.19
N GLY A 409 -5.57 -2.67 -15.27
CA GLY A 409 -4.64 -1.66 -14.75
C GLY A 409 -3.73 -1.09 -15.85
N LEU A 410 -3.16 -1.95 -16.71
CA LEU A 410 -2.33 -1.50 -17.84
C LEU A 410 -3.14 -0.73 -18.88
N ALA A 411 -4.38 -1.16 -19.15
CA ALA A 411 -5.29 -0.44 -20.03
C ALA A 411 -5.60 0.98 -19.52
N LEU A 412 -5.75 1.15 -18.19
CA LEU A 412 -5.90 2.46 -17.57
C LEU A 412 -4.64 3.32 -17.71
N VAL A 413 -3.45 2.72 -17.63
CA VAL A 413 -2.17 3.43 -17.91
C VAL A 413 -2.18 3.93 -19.36
N ALA A 414 -2.49 3.06 -20.31
CA ALA A 414 -2.53 3.42 -21.72
C ALA A 414 -3.59 4.49 -22.01
N ALA A 415 -4.77 4.41 -21.39
CA ALA A 415 -5.83 5.40 -21.50
C ALA A 415 -5.44 6.79 -20.97
N GLY A 416 -4.50 6.89 -20.04
CA GLY A 416 -4.02 8.17 -19.53
C GLY A 416 -3.41 9.09 -20.61
N PHE A 417 -2.77 8.53 -21.64
CA PHE A 417 -2.18 9.33 -22.73
C PHE A 417 -3.22 10.03 -23.63
N PRO A 418 -4.23 9.35 -24.20
CA PRO A 418 -5.29 10.02 -24.92
C PRO A 418 -6.11 10.98 -24.04
N VAL A 419 -6.37 10.63 -22.79
CA VAL A 419 -7.02 11.53 -21.83
C VAL A 419 -6.20 12.81 -21.64
N TYR A 420 -4.88 12.72 -21.52
CA TYR A 420 -4.00 13.89 -21.45
C TYR A 420 -4.11 14.78 -22.69
N ARG A 421 -4.12 14.19 -23.90
CA ARG A 421 -4.25 14.96 -25.15
C ARG A 421 -5.58 15.72 -25.22
N ILE A 422 -6.66 15.04 -24.86
CA ILE A 422 -8.00 15.65 -24.80
C ILE A 422 -8.02 16.78 -23.77
N TRP A 423 -7.47 16.53 -22.58
CA TRP A 423 -7.38 17.51 -21.51
C TRP A 423 -6.60 18.77 -21.94
N ARG A 424 -5.42 18.58 -22.56
CA ARG A 424 -4.58 19.68 -23.01
C ARG A 424 -5.27 20.52 -24.09
N GLY A 425 -5.96 19.90 -25.03
CA GLY A 425 -6.74 20.59 -26.07
C GLY A 425 -7.92 21.39 -25.51
N TRP A 426 -8.54 20.90 -24.43
CA TRP A 426 -9.62 21.60 -23.75
C TRP A 426 -9.11 22.74 -22.86
N ALA A 427 -8.02 22.53 -22.15
CA ALA A 427 -7.39 23.56 -21.31
C ALA A 427 -6.81 24.71 -22.12
N GLY A 428 -6.20 24.44 -23.30
CA GLY A 428 -5.70 25.46 -24.23
C GLY A 428 -6.81 26.38 -24.72
N ARG A 429 -7.96 25.82 -25.11
CA ARG A 429 -9.12 26.61 -25.57
C ARG A 429 -9.72 27.51 -24.49
N ARG A 430 -9.56 27.19 -23.21
CA ARG A 430 -10.01 28.05 -22.09
C ARG A 430 -9.05 29.18 -21.74
N ALA A 431 -7.80 29.09 -22.17
CA ALA A 431 -6.81 30.14 -21.96
C ALA A 431 -6.84 31.21 -23.07
N GLU A 432 -7.47 30.91 -24.21
CA GLU A 432 -7.60 31.78 -25.39
C GLU A 432 -8.95 32.52 -25.44
N GLY A 433 -9.94 32.18 -24.65
CA GLY A 433 -11.25 32.84 -24.52
C GLY A 433 -11.44 33.40 -23.10
#